data_6c0dad4d733a62267e75b72512b7d88c
#
_entry.id   6c0dad4d733a62267e75b72512b7d88c
#
_cell.length_a   1.000
_cell.length_b   1.000
_cell.length_c   1.000
_cell.angle_alpha   90.00
_cell.angle_beta   90.00
_cell.angle_gamma   90.00
#
_symmetry.space_group_name_H-M   'P 1'
#
loop_
_entity.id
_entity.type
_entity.pdbx_description
1 polymer ?
#
loop_
_entity_poly.entity_id
_entity_poly.type
_entity_poly.pdbx_seq_one_letter_code
_entity_poly.pdbx_strand_id
1 'polypeptide(L)'
;MVVATYKLQVDWWNSGTWASALFPISLPVTWADGTGLIVANDRIRGITCSFGRDKASQLTGNSKAGRLRVVLDNRSGDYNVFNTSSSLYGYILPGRPVRLLGTSATQTDQPIWEGYLTRITPQVFLGGDATAILEATGPLGQINLDQIEVPMVTAQRTDQVVDDILDAAGWGSGSTYRTLDVGKTTITRYWKDGTFTVPALLEVESTEGGFIREGKDGKIIFDNRHHRLSGAALTSQATYSDAAGAARVYSGIIQDDPLPGIFNIFSTEIQTYTTASVAVLWTLSESGANSPAISPSVALTYIARYPTRGSANNAVGVDAWTTVASTTDMVANAAADGSGTNMTSDVGISVSKSSETMEITLTNNGSVPAYITKLQARGTGITADDPATIKVEDTTSQTDFGKRTWPSKTPWIPTTLEALDWADYNIGIFKDPSAVLKLSYWANRDTNSLNEMLDRDISERVTVVAENNADLSVDQDFFIEAVSHQISANRLHKVTYLLSDAAEFSDSWVLNTSALGTSTRLAY
;
A
#
# COMPACT_ATOMS: atom_id res chain seq x y z
N MET A 1 14.24 23.39 27.08
CA MET A 1 13.81 23.16 25.69
C MET A 1 15.05 23.09 24.82
N VAL A 2 15.16 22.03 24.03
CA VAL A 2 16.27 21.84 23.08
C VAL A 2 15.88 22.47 21.75
N VAL A 3 16.84 23.12 21.08
CA VAL A 3 16.59 23.69 19.75
C VAL A 3 16.70 22.58 18.73
N ALA A 4 15.56 22.12 18.24
CA ALA A 4 15.50 21.20 17.10
C ALA A 4 15.63 22.00 15.79
N THR A 5 16.35 21.46 14.83
CA THR A 5 16.44 22.00 13.48
C THR A 5 15.64 21.11 12.54
N TYR A 6 14.75 21.73 11.77
CA TYR A 6 13.93 21.03 10.77
C TYR A 6 14.29 21.55 9.39
N LYS A 7 14.34 20.65 8.41
CA LYS A 7 14.53 20.96 7.00
C LYS A 7 13.36 20.41 6.21
N LEU A 8 12.62 21.28 5.52
CA LEU A 8 11.69 20.88 4.49
C LEU A 8 12.41 20.96 3.14
N GLN A 9 12.42 19.89 2.40
CA GLN A 9 13.02 19.85 1.06
C GLN A 9 11.95 19.42 0.04
N VAL A 10 11.96 20.10 -1.12
CA VAL A 10 11.13 19.77 -2.26
C VAL A 10 12.02 19.73 -3.50
N ASP A 11 11.99 18.67 -4.25
CA ASP A 11 12.69 18.59 -5.53
C ASP A 11 11.87 19.23 -6.64
N TRP A 12 11.95 20.55 -6.74
CA TRP A 12 11.20 21.34 -7.72
C TRP A 12 11.58 21.02 -9.16
N TRP A 13 12.86 20.73 -9.43
CA TRP A 13 13.39 20.57 -10.77
C TRP A 13 13.39 19.12 -11.24
N ASN A 14 12.99 18.19 -10.37
CA ASN A 14 13.06 16.77 -10.71
C ASN A 14 14.48 16.38 -11.15
N SER A 15 15.47 16.78 -10.34
CA SER A 15 16.90 16.64 -10.64
C SER A 15 17.41 15.21 -10.51
N GLY A 16 16.61 14.30 -9.96
CA GLY A 16 16.85 12.88 -10.05
C GLY A 16 16.81 12.44 -11.51
N THR A 17 17.46 11.35 -11.86
CA THR A 17 17.50 10.77 -13.20
C THR A 17 16.12 10.32 -13.71
N TRP A 18 15.21 11.26 -13.85
CA TRP A 18 13.98 11.07 -14.60
C TRP A 18 14.37 11.17 -16.08
N ALA A 19 14.79 10.05 -16.65
CA ALA A 19 14.82 9.96 -18.10
C ALA A 19 13.40 10.28 -18.58
N SER A 20 13.27 11.22 -19.50
CA SER A 20 12.09 11.60 -20.23
C SER A 20 11.15 10.41 -20.47
N ALA A 21 10.41 9.99 -19.48
CA ALA A 21 9.43 8.95 -19.59
C ALA A 21 8.07 9.63 -19.66
N LEU A 22 7.45 9.47 -20.79
CA LEU A 22 6.01 9.47 -20.93
C LEU A 22 5.43 8.63 -19.79
N PHE A 23 4.34 9.09 -19.17
CA PHE A 23 3.64 8.31 -18.17
C PHE A 23 3.70 6.79 -18.42
N PRO A 24 3.99 5.96 -17.40
CA PRO A 24 4.07 6.32 -16.00
C PRO A 24 5.43 6.87 -15.57
N ILE A 25 5.41 7.84 -14.69
CA ILE A 25 6.60 8.35 -13.99
C ILE A 25 7.26 7.14 -13.33
N SER A 26 8.52 6.87 -13.67
CA SER A 26 9.27 5.84 -12.95
C SER A 26 9.52 6.34 -11.52
N LEU A 27 8.73 5.82 -10.58
CA LEU A 27 8.89 6.01 -9.16
C LEU A 27 9.81 4.90 -8.62
N PRO A 28 10.59 5.16 -7.63
CA PRO A 28 10.79 6.32 -6.80
C PRO A 28 12.03 7.14 -7.17
N VAL A 29 12.08 8.36 -6.66
CA VAL A 29 13.21 9.28 -6.86
C VAL A 29 14.29 9.02 -5.81
N THR A 30 15.51 8.80 -6.23
CA THR A 30 16.67 8.92 -5.35
C THR A 30 17.02 10.39 -5.18
N TRP A 31 17.08 10.87 -3.95
CA TRP A 31 17.55 12.21 -3.66
C TRP A 31 19.02 12.33 -4.07
N ALA A 32 19.31 13.14 -5.08
CA ALA A 32 20.68 13.49 -5.38
C ALA A 32 21.19 14.41 -4.25
N ASP A 33 22.35 14.10 -3.70
CA ASP A 33 22.95 14.85 -2.61
C ASP A 33 23.00 16.35 -2.94
N GLY A 34 22.22 17.15 -2.21
CA GLY A 34 22.30 18.60 -2.18
C GLY A 34 21.57 19.37 -3.28
N THR A 35 20.77 18.72 -4.15
CA THR A 35 20.08 19.39 -5.26
C THR A 35 18.59 19.69 -5.00
N GLY A 36 18.02 19.17 -3.91
CA GLY A 36 16.67 19.56 -3.48
C GLY A 36 16.66 21.04 -3.07
N LEU A 37 15.67 21.81 -3.54
CA LEU A 37 15.51 23.17 -3.07
C LEU A 37 15.10 23.15 -1.60
N ILE A 38 16.00 23.60 -0.72
CA ILE A 38 15.68 23.79 0.70
C ILE A 38 14.70 24.96 0.78
N VAL A 39 13.46 24.68 1.21
CA VAL A 39 12.55 25.74 1.56
C VAL A 39 13.10 26.42 2.81
N ALA A 40 13.45 27.69 2.71
CA ALA A 40 14.03 28.42 3.82
C ALA A 40 13.16 28.28 5.08
N ASN A 41 13.77 27.80 6.16
CA ASN A 41 13.04 27.49 7.41
C ASN A 41 12.36 28.71 8.04
N ASP A 42 12.83 29.91 7.75
CA ASP A 42 12.22 31.18 8.15
C ASP A 42 10.87 31.47 7.47
N ARG A 43 10.58 30.80 6.37
CA ARG A 43 9.29 30.91 5.66
C ARG A 43 8.24 29.92 6.15
N ILE A 44 8.57 28.98 7.01
CA ILE A 44 7.64 27.98 7.53
C ILE A 44 6.92 28.55 8.75
N ARG A 45 5.57 28.63 8.66
CA ARG A 45 4.70 29.08 9.74
C ARG A 45 4.10 27.92 10.55
N GLY A 46 4.11 26.73 10.03
CA GLY A 46 3.64 25.54 10.72
C GLY A 46 3.68 24.32 9.83
N ILE A 47 3.90 23.14 10.47
CA ILE A 47 3.92 21.84 9.80
C ILE A 47 3.02 20.90 10.56
N THR A 48 2.22 20.13 9.83
CA THR A 48 1.54 18.96 10.35
C THR A 48 1.80 17.80 9.41
N CYS A 49 2.20 16.65 9.94
CA CYS A 49 2.27 15.42 9.17
C CYS A 49 1.79 14.22 9.98
N SER A 50 1.31 13.21 9.28
CA SER A 50 0.84 11.98 9.91
C SER A 50 0.99 10.82 8.92
N PHE A 51 1.24 9.64 9.46
CA PHE A 51 1.29 8.39 8.72
C PHE A 51 0.93 7.22 9.64
N GLY A 52 0.56 6.09 9.06
CA GLY A 52 0.18 4.89 9.79
C GLY A 52 -1.28 4.50 9.57
N ARG A 53 -1.82 3.78 10.52
CA ARG A 53 -3.18 3.24 10.48
C ARG A 53 -4.19 4.25 11.03
N ASP A 54 -5.42 4.16 10.58
CA ASP A 54 -6.49 5.07 11.02
C ASP A 54 -7.10 4.70 12.38
N LYS A 55 -6.87 3.46 12.82
CA LYS A 55 -7.32 2.95 14.13
C LYS A 55 -6.19 2.17 14.80
N ALA A 56 -6.25 2.06 16.10
CA ALA A 56 -5.27 1.32 16.88
C ALA A 56 -5.42 -0.20 16.78
N SER A 57 -6.55 -0.71 16.34
CA SER A 57 -6.73 -2.16 16.15
C SER A 57 -6.09 -2.64 14.86
N GLN A 58 -5.27 -3.65 14.94
CA GLN A 58 -4.70 -4.34 13.78
C GLN A 58 -5.78 -4.85 12.82
N LEU A 59 -6.87 -5.37 13.39
CA LEU A 59 -7.94 -5.97 12.60
C LEU A 59 -8.82 -4.94 11.89
N THR A 60 -9.10 -3.80 12.52
CA THR A 60 -10.01 -2.77 12.00
C THR A 60 -9.30 -1.57 11.40
N GLY A 61 -8.01 -1.40 11.68
CA GLY A 61 -7.21 -0.31 11.16
C GLY A 61 -6.69 -0.64 9.77
N ASN A 62 -6.88 0.28 8.83
CA ASN A 62 -6.27 0.22 7.50
C ASN A 62 -5.12 1.21 7.43
N SER A 63 -4.04 0.81 6.79
CA SER A 63 -2.97 1.75 6.47
C SER A 63 -3.49 2.82 5.51
N LYS A 64 -3.23 4.06 5.84
CA LYS A 64 -3.61 5.21 5.03
C LYS A 64 -2.38 5.90 4.49
N ALA A 65 -2.53 6.48 3.32
CA ALA A 65 -1.50 7.33 2.76
C ALA A 65 -1.15 8.45 3.74
N GLY A 66 0.12 8.59 4.05
CA GLY A 66 0.68 9.65 4.87
C GLY A 66 0.32 11.03 4.30
N ARG A 67 0.23 12.02 5.16
CA ARG A 67 -0.11 13.38 4.78
C ARG A 67 0.86 14.36 5.40
N LEU A 68 1.30 15.32 4.60
CA LEU A 68 2.05 16.47 5.05
C LEU A 68 1.30 17.74 4.64
N ARG A 69 1.16 18.66 5.57
CA ARG A 69 0.63 20.00 5.33
C ARG A 69 1.58 21.03 5.94
N VAL A 70 2.06 21.94 5.11
CA VAL A 70 2.96 23.03 5.53
C VAL A 70 2.33 24.36 5.20
N VAL A 71 2.32 25.25 6.17
CA VAL A 71 1.93 26.65 5.97
C VAL A 71 3.21 27.46 5.76
N LEU A 72 3.34 28.04 4.57
CA LEU A 72 4.49 28.84 4.16
C LEU A 72 4.13 30.33 4.14
N ASP A 73 5.10 31.18 4.46
CA ASP A 73 5.00 32.62 4.18
C ASP A 73 5.14 32.84 2.66
N ASN A 74 4.16 33.50 2.07
CA ASN A 74 4.12 33.77 0.63
C ASN A 74 3.99 35.28 0.30
N ARG A 75 4.45 36.14 1.19
CA ARG A 75 4.41 37.60 0.93
C ARG A 75 5.24 38.03 -0.28
N SER A 76 6.27 37.24 -0.65
CA SER A 76 7.02 37.42 -1.90
C SER A 76 6.30 36.91 -3.15
N GLY A 77 5.24 36.11 -3.01
CA GLY A 77 4.50 35.51 -4.12
C GLY A 77 5.22 34.35 -4.82
N ASP A 78 6.31 33.84 -4.24
CA ASP A 78 7.14 32.79 -4.87
C ASP A 78 6.40 31.48 -5.09
N TYR A 79 5.46 31.14 -4.19
CA TYR A 79 4.66 29.92 -4.27
C TYR A 79 3.35 30.07 -5.04
N ASN A 80 3.20 31.14 -5.84
CA ASN A 80 2.07 31.28 -6.74
C ASN A 80 2.42 30.71 -8.12
N VAL A 81 1.71 29.68 -8.54
CA VAL A 81 1.91 28.99 -9.84
C VAL A 81 1.75 29.90 -11.06
N PHE A 82 1.05 31.05 -10.90
CA PHE A 82 0.84 32.04 -11.97
C PHE A 82 1.83 33.21 -11.91
N ASN A 83 2.73 33.25 -10.91
CA ASN A 83 3.73 34.31 -10.82
C ASN A 83 4.91 34.06 -11.75
N THR A 84 4.88 34.61 -12.95
CA THR A 84 5.94 34.48 -13.95
C THR A 84 7.31 35.03 -13.52
N SER A 85 7.33 35.86 -12.48
CA SER A 85 8.57 36.43 -11.92
C SER A 85 9.19 35.53 -10.84
N SER A 86 8.50 34.50 -10.40
CA SER A 86 9.02 33.53 -9.43
C SER A 86 10.05 32.62 -10.07
N SER A 87 11.14 32.32 -9.36
CA SER A 87 12.11 31.28 -9.75
C SER A 87 11.51 29.87 -9.80
N LEU A 88 10.35 29.67 -9.16
CA LEU A 88 9.61 28.41 -9.15
C LEU A 88 8.53 28.33 -10.25
N TYR A 89 8.40 29.39 -11.09
CA TYR A 89 7.42 29.37 -12.17
C TYR A 89 7.65 28.19 -13.13
N GLY A 90 6.59 27.40 -13.35
CA GLY A 90 6.64 26.19 -14.17
C GLY A 90 7.19 24.93 -13.48
N TYR A 91 7.70 25.06 -12.24
CA TYR A 91 8.25 23.92 -11.48
C TYR A 91 7.36 23.45 -10.33
N ILE A 92 6.37 24.24 -9.93
CA ILE A 92 5.37 23.84 -8.92
C ILE A 92 4.38 22.88 -9.58
N LEU A 93 4.70 21.60 -9.56
CA LEU A 93 3.92 20.54 -10.21
C LEU A 93 3.58 19.43 -9.21
N PRO A 94 2.40 18.80 -9.30
CA PRO A 94 2.10 17.58 -8.54
C PRO A 94 3.12 16.46 -8.79
N GLY A 95 3.28 15.56 -7.83
CA GLY A 95 4.22 14.43 -7.92
C GLY A 95 5.68 14.79 -7.63
N ARG A 96 5.99 16.05 -7.29
CA ARG A 96 7.35 16.42 -6.86
C ARG A 96 7.67 15.79 -5.50
N PRO A 97 8.86 15.17 -5.34
CA PRO A 97 9.27 14.62 -4.05
C PRO A 97 9.37 15.69 -2.97
N VAL A 98 8.88 15.35 -1.78
CA VAL A 98 8.91 16.22 -0.60
C VAL A 98 9.37 15.42 0.58
N ARG A 99 10.31 15.97 1.37
CA ARG A 99 10.72 15.36 2.64
C ARG A 99 10.88 16.38 3.76
N LEU A 100 10.56 15.92 4.96
CA LEU A 100 10.78 16.65 6.21
C LEU A 100 11.84 15.91 7.00
N LEU A 101 12.92 16.60 7.31
CA LEU A 101 14.04 16.08 8.06
C LEU A 101 14.16 16.80 9.42
N GLY A 102 14.67 16.09 10.41
CA GLY A 102 14.97 16.62 11.74
C GLY A 102 16.42 16.38 12.14
N THR A 103 16.95 17.31 12.90
CA THR A 103 18.32 17.22 13.45
C THR A 103 18.28 17.47 14.96
N SER A 104 18.95 16.58 15.69
CA SER A 104 19.23 16.72 17.14
C SER A 104 20.71 16.99 17.37
N ALA A 105 21.12 17.02 18.63
CA ALA A 105 22.54 17.14 18.99
C ALA A 105 23.40 15.92 18.58
N THR A 106 22.77 14.75 18.42
CA THR A 106 23.45 13.47 18.15
C THR A 106 23.11 12.87 16.80
N GLN A 107 22.07 13.37 16.12
CA GLN A 107 21.55 12.81 14.86
C GLN A 107 21.31 13.96 13.87
N THR A 108 21.81 13.81 12.66
CA THR A 108 21.71 14.83 11.61
C THR A 108 20.81 14.35 10.47
N ASP A 109 19.88 15.22 10.03
CA ASP A 109 19.06 15.02 8.85
C ASP A 109 18.28 13.68 8.82
N GLN A 110 17.73 13.30 9.98
CA GLN A 110 16.91 12.10 10.06
C GLN A 110 15.52 12.33 9.45
N PRO A 111 14.96 11.37 8.69
CA PRO A 111 13.64 11.52 8.11
C PRO A 111 12.57 11.55 9.21
N ILE A 112 11.63 12.48 9.05
CA ILE A 112 10.40 12.55 9.85
C ILE A 112 9.22 12.14 8.97
N TRP A 113 9.26 12.54 7.69
CA TRP A 113 8.23 12.23 6.73
C TRP A 113 8.76 12.42 5.30
N GLU A 114 8.41 11.50 4.39
CA GLU A 114 8.71 11.60 2.96
C GLU A 114 7.49 11.23 2.12
N GLY A 115 7.34 11.89 0.96
CA GLY A 115 6.26 11.64 0.02
C GLY A 115 6.29 12.58 -1.18
N TYR A 116 5.12 12.93 -1.71
CA TYR A 116 4.97 13.60 -3.00
C TYR A 116 4.01 14.77 -2.92
N LEU A 117 4.40 15.89 -3.51
CA LEU A 117 3.59 17.09 -3.58
C LEU A 117 2.27 16.82 -4.30
N THR A 118 1.17 17.15 -3.65
CA THR A 118 -0.17 17.06 -4.24
C THR A 118 -0.56 18.41 -4.83
N ARG A 119 -0.38 19.48 -4.04
CA ARG A 119 -0.70 20.84 -4.47
C ARG A 119 -0.04 21.89 -3.59
N ILE A 120 0.05 23.12 -4.12
CA ILE A 120 0.29 24.33 -3.35
C ILE A 120 -0.87 25.30 -3.60
N THR A 121 -1.48 25.79 -2.52
CA THR A 121 -2.60 26.71 -2.56
C THR A 121 -2.17 28.05 -1.97
N PRO A 122 -1.89 29.08 -2.78
CA PRO A 122 -1.63 30.43 -2.28
C PRO A 122 -2.90 31.06 -1.71
N GLN A 123 -2.76 31.78 -0.61
CA GLN A 123 -3.84 32.49 0.07
C GLN A 123 -3.38 33.93 0.37
N VAL A 124 -4.22 34.88 0.07
CA VAL A 124 -3.99 36.32 0.30
C VAL A 124 -5.12 36.85 1.16
N PHE A 125 -4.78 37.61 2.19
CA PHE A 125 -5.73 38.22 3.10
C PHE A 125 -5.75 39.72 2.97
N LEU A 126 -6.90 40.36 3.21
CA LEU A 126 -7.14 41.78 3.01
C LEU A 126 -6.20 42.69 3.83
N GLY A 127 -5.64 42.18 4.94
CA GLY A 127 -4.67 42.89 5.80
C GLY A 127 -3.22 42.84 5.31
N GLY A 128 -2.95 42.36 4.07
CA GLY A 128 -1.61 42.32 3.49
C GLY A 128 -0.79 41.08 3.90
N ASP A 129 -1.36 40.14 4.64
CA ASP A 129 -0.73 38.84 4.89
C ASP A 129 -0.96 37.87 3.72
N ALA A 130 0.04 37.11 3.37
CA ALA A 130 -0.05 36.11 2.32
C ALA A 130 0.66 34.81 2.77
N THR A 131 -0.03 33.70 2.58
CA THR A 131 0.49 32.37 2.87
C THR A 131 0.34 31.45 1.66
N ALA A 132 1.05 30.35 1.65
CA ALA A 132 0.81 29.25 0.75
C ALA A 132 0.72 27.95 1.56
N ILE A 133 -0.27 27.13 1.26
CA ILE A 133 -0.42 25.82 1.88
C ILE A 133 0.13 24.78 0.91
N LEU A 134 1.24 24.13 1.31
CA LEU A 134 1.79 22.96 0.64
C LEU A 134 1.14 21.73 1.23
N GLU A 135 0.57 20.90 0.38
CA GLU A 135 0.00 19.60 0.74
C GLU A 135 0.70 18.49 -0.05
N ALA A 136 1.08 17.43 0.64
CA ALA A 136 1.73 16.26 0.06
C ALA A 136 1.15 14.97 0.62
N THR A 137 1.24 13.90 -0.17
CA THR A 137 0.79 12.55 0.17
C THR A 137 1.98 11.61 0.26
N GLY A 138 1.88 10.59 1.11
CA GLY A 138 2.89 9.55 1.20
C GLY A 138 2.90 8.59 0.00
N PRO A 139 3.81 7.62 -0.01
CA PRO A 139 3.98 6.64 -1.08
C PRO A 139 2.70 5.90 -1.50
N LEU A 140 1.88 5.43 -0.53
CA LEU A 140 0.63 4.73 -0.83
C LEU A 140 -0.37 5.60 -1.58
N GLY A 141 -0.38 6.92 -1.30
CA GLY A 141 -1.22 7.85 -2.04
C GLY A 141 -0.73 8.07 -3.47
N GLN A 142 0.59 8.03 -3.68
CA GLN A 142 1.20 8.21 -4.99
C GLN A 142 1.01 6.99 -5.89
N ILE A 143 1.20 5.78 -5.38
CA ILE A 143 1.06 4.56 -6.20
C ILE A 143 -0.39 4.21 -6.52
N ASN A 144 -1.36 4.79 -5.81
CA ASN A 144 -2.80 4.50 -6.00
C ASN A 144 -3.45 5.39 -7.07
N LEU A 145 -2.67 6.01 -7.95
CA LEU A 145 -3.19 6.89 -9.00
C LEU A 145 -3.67 6.14 -10.23
N ASP A 146 -3.19 4.93 -10.47
CA ASP A 146 -3.49 4.15 -11.65
C ASP A 146 -3.93 2.72 -11.30
N GLN A 147 -4.59 2.08 -12.27
CA GLN A 147 -4.99 0.68 -12.19
C GLN A 147 -3.83 -0.19 -12.66
N ILE A 148 -3.59 -1.26 -11.93
CA ILE A 148 -2.54 -2.21 -12.23
C ILE A 148 -3.08 -3.48 -12.90
N GLU A 149 -2.22 -4.11 -13.65
CA GLU A 149 -2.39 -5.46 -14.18
C GLU A 149 -1.27 -6.35 -13.62
N VAL A 150 -1.65 -7.34 -12.81
CA VAL A 150 -0.73 -8.37 -12.32
C VAL A 150 -1.04 -9.66 -13.06
N PRO A 151 -0.12 -10.16 -13.89
CA PRO A 151 -0.29 -11.44 -14.57
C PRO A 151 -0.55 -12.58 -13.57
N MET A 152 -1.16 -13.66 -14.05
CA MET A 152 -1.39 -14.83 -13.20
C MET A 152 -0.07 -15.38 -12.67
N VAL A 153 0.04 -15.43 -11.35
CA VAL A 153 1.15 -16.08 -10.62
C VAL A 153 0.62 -17.24 -9.79
N THR A 154 1.45 -18.26 -9.57
CA THR A 154 1.05 -19.47 -8.87
C THR A 154 2.05 -19.83 -7.79
N ALA A 155 1.55 -20.32 -6.65
CA ALA A 155 2.35 -20.79 -5.53
C ALA A 155 3.39 -19.77 -5.03
N GLN A 156 2.98 -18.51 -4.91
CA GLN A 156 3.82 -17.44 -4.38
C GLN A 156 3.45 -17.09 -2.95
N ARG A 157 4.46 -16.76 -2.14
CA ARG A 157 4.25 -16.20 -0.81
C ARG A 157 3.68 -14.78 -0.93
N THR A 158 3.02 -14.34 0.11
CA THR A 158 2.42 -13.00 0.19
C THR A 158 3.42 -11.86 -0.06
N ASP A 159 4.67 -11.98 0.41
CA ASP A 159 5.72 -10.99 0.14
C ASP A 159 6.07 -10.89 -1.36
N GLN A 160 6.08 -12.00 -2.06
CA GLN A 160 6.34 -12.05 -3.50
C GLN A 160 5.18 -11.43 -4.29
N VAL A 161 3.94 -11.70 -3.85
CA VAL A 161 2.76 -11.08 -4.45
C VAL A 161 2.73 -9.57 -4.20
N VAL A 162 3.12 -9.11 -3.00
CA VAL A 162 3.27 -7.67 -2.72
C VAL A 162 4.33 -7.05 -3.63
N ASP A 163 5.45 -7.74 -3.86
CA ASP A 163 6.52 -7.31 -4.76
C ASP A 163 6.02 -7.17 -6.21
N ASP A 164 5.29 -8.16 -6.72
CA ASP A 164 4.66 -8.13 -8.05
C ASP A 164 3.65 -6.99 -8.21
N ILE A 165 2.82 -6.73 -7.17
CA ILE A 165 1.89 -5.59 -7.16
C ILE A 165 2.63 -4.26 -7.24
N LEU A 166 3.71 -4.10 -6.46
CA LEU A 166 4.52 -2.89 -6.45
C LEU A 166 5.28 -2.71 -7.77
N ASP A 167 5.76 -3.79 -8.39
CA ASP A 167 6.38 -3.75 -9.71
C ASP A 167 5.36 -3.33 -10.79
N ALA A 168 4.14 -3.89 -10.75
CA ALA A 168 3.06 -3.50 -11.66
C ALA A 168 2.65 -2.02 -11.49
N ALA A 169 2.75 -1.48 -10.28
CA ALA A 169 2.53 -0.06 -10.00
C ALA A 169 3.71 0.84 -10.41
N GLY A 170 4.82 0.27 -10.92
CA GLY A 170 6.03 1.02 -11.25
C GLY A 170 6.81 1.51 -10.03
N TRP A 171 6.56 0.96 -8.84
CA TRP A 171 7.30 1.31 -7.63
C TRP A 171 8.66 0.62 -7.63
N GLY A 172 9.74 1.37 -7.38
CA GLY A 172 11.10 0.86 -7.47
C GLY A 172 11.38 -0.35 -6.60
N SER A 173 12.25 -1.22 -7.08
CA SER A 173 12.70 -2.42 -6.36
C SER A 173 13.91 -2.12 -5.45
N GLY A 174 14.13 -3.00 -4.47
CA GLY A 174 15.26 -2.94 -3.56
C GLY A 174 15.01 -2.15 -2.27
N SER A 175 15.95 -2.28 -1.33
CA SER A 175 15.83 -1.80 0.06
C SER A 175 15.74 -0.29 0.22
N THR A 176 16.00 0.49 -0.83
CA THR A 176 15.81 1.95 -0.82
C THR A 176 14.33 2.33 -0.90
N TYR A 177 13.49 1.46 -1.45
CA TYR A 177 12.11 1.77 -1.80
C TYR A 177 11.08 0.93 -1.10
N ARG A 178 11.44 -0.31 -0.80
CA ARG A 178 10.56 -1.25 -0.13
C ARG A 178 11.35 -2.13 0.84
N THR A 179 10.68 -2.52 1.94
CA THR A 179 11.18 -3.51 2.89
C THR A 179 10.06 -4.52 3.09
N LEU A 180 10.27 -5.76 2.65
CA LEU A 180 9.25 -6.80 2.67
C LEU A 180 9.74 -7.95 3.55
N ASP A 181 9.02 -8.22 4.63
CA ASP A 181 9.23 -9.43 5.43
C ASP A 181 8.83 -10.66 4.62
N VAL A 182 9.47 -11.78 4.87
CA VAL A 182 9.12 -13.06 4.22
C VAL A 182 7.72 -13.49 4.65
N GLY A 183 6.77 -13.51 3.72
CA GLY A 183 5.38 -13.89 3.95
C GLY A 183 5.24 -15.33 4.48
N LYS A 184 4.18 -15.58 5.24
CA LYS A 184 3.89 -16.89 5.85
C LYS A 184 2.84 -17.67 5.08
N THR A 185 1.90 -16.98 4.45
CA THR A 185 0.90 -17.62 3.58
C THR A 185 1.45 -17.79 2.17
N THR A 186 1.25 -18.95 1.57
CA THR A 186 1.52 -19.21 0.14
C THR A 186 0.21 -19.18 -0.63
N ILE A 187 0.04 -18.17 -1.45
CA ILE A 187 -1.14 -17.97 -2.30
C ILE A 187 -1.05 -18.94 -3.48
N THR A 188 -2.06 -19.77 -3.67
CA THR A 188 -2.08 -20.78 -4.74
C THR A 188 -2.14 -20.11 -6.13
N ARG A 189 -2.94 -19.08 -6.27
CA ARG A 189 -3.10 -18.30 -7.51
C ARG A 189 -3.42 -16.86 -7.17
N TYR A 190 -2.76 -15.92 -7.83
CA TYR A 190 -3.05 -14.50 -7.70
C TYR A 190 -2.98 -13.83 -9.07
N TRP A 191 -3.87 -12.88 -9.30
CA TRP A 191 -3.88 -12.00 -10.46
C TRP A 191 -4.70 -10.75 -10.19
N LYS A 192 -4.46 -9.71 -10.95
CA LYS A 192 -5.30 -8.50 -10.99
C LYS A 192 -5.37 -7.95 -12.41
N ASP A 193 -6.53 -7.41 -12.75
CA ASP A 193 -6.78 -6.74 -14.02
C ASP A 193 -7.64 -5.50 -13.73
N GLY A 194 -7.07 -4.31 -13.95
CA GLY A 194 -7.75 -3.04 -13.78
C GLY A 194 -8.14 -2.70 -12.33
N THR A 195 -7.36 -3.15 -11.35
CA THR A 195 -7.55 -2.83 -9.92
C THR A 195 -6.56 -1.77 -9.48
N PHE A 196 -6.97 -0.83 -8.61
CA PHE A 196 -6.04 0.12 -8.00
C PHE A 196 -5.05 -0.58 -7.06
N THR A 197 -3.84 -0.05 -6.98
CA THR A 197 -2.72 -0.67 -6.25
C THR A 197 -3.02 -0.88 -4.77
N VAL A 198 -3.51 0.13 -4.07
CA VAL A 198 -3.75 0.03 -2.61
C VAL A 198 -4.83 -1.00 -2.27
N PRO A 199 -6.00 -1.06 -2.93
CA PRO A 199 -6.94 -2.16 -2.74
C PRO A 199 -6.33 -3.55 -2.94
N ALA A 200 -5.48 -3.73 -3.96
CA ALA A 200 -4.80 -5.00 -4.22
C ALA A 200 -3.83 -5.38 -3.07
N LEU A 201 -3.07 -4.41 -2.56
CA LEU A 201 -2.19 -4.59 -1.41
C LEU A 201 -2.96 -4.96 -0.14
N LEU A 202 -4.11 -4.29 0.14
CA LEU A 202 -4.93 -4.56 1.32
C LEU A 202 -5.57 -5.96 1.30
N GLU A 203 -5.85 -6.52 0.13
CA GLU A 203 -6.29 -7.92 0.04
C GLU A 203 -5.18 -8.89 0.47
N VAL A 204 -3.94 -8.64 0.07
CA VAL A 204 -2.79 -9.48 0.47
C VAL A 204 -2.47 -9.27 1.96
N GLU A 205 -2.56 -8.02 2.45
CA GLU A 205 -2.45 -7.70 3.88
C GLU A 205 -3.45 -8.52 4.71
N SER A 206 -4.72 -8.53 4.30
CA SER A 206 -5.78 -9.29 4.97
C SER A 206 -5.54 -10.81 4.92
N THR A 207 -5.04 -11.32 3.80
CA THR A 207 -4.72 -12.75 3.62
C THR A 207 -3.56 -13.17 4.52
N GLU A 208 -2.51 -12.37 4.62
CA GLU A 208 -1.36 -12.62 5.49
C GLU A 208 -1.69 -12.44 6.97
N GLY A 209 -2.60 -11.52 7.31
CA GLY A 209 -2.79 -11.05 8.69
C GLY A 209 -1.62 -10.17 9.17
N GLY A 210 -0.91 -9.56 8.23
CA GLY A 210 0.22 -8.66 8.46
C GLY A 210 -0.15 -7.19 8.30
N PHE A 211 0.85 -6.36 7.93
CA PHE A 211 0.67 -4.92 7.71
C PHE A 211 1.37 -4.45 6.46
N ILE A 212 0.69 -3.62 5.67
CA ILE A 212 1.34 -2.83 4.61
C ILE A 212 1.28 -1.36 5.05
N ARG A 213 2.43 -0.72 5.18
CA ARG A 213 2.55 0.63 5.72
C ARG A 213 3.60 1.47 5.00
N GLU A 214 3.58 2.75 5.24
CA GLU A 214 4.63 3.67 4.85
C GLU A 214 5.64 3.83 5.98
N GLY A 215 6.92 3.82 5.66
CA GLY A 215 7.98 4.26 6.55
C GLY A 215 8.11 5.79 6.55
N LYS A 216 8.62 6.36 7.63
CA LYS A 216 8.94 7.79 7.72
C LYS A 216 9.96 8.25 6.67
N ASP A 217 10.71 7.30 6.09
CA ASP A 217 11.72 7.46 5.04
C ASP A 217 11.17 7.24 3.61
N GLY A 218 9.86 7.25 3.45
CA GLY A 218 9.19 7.14 2.14
C GLY A 218 9.19 5.74 1.53
N LYS A 219 9.53 4.70 2.28
CA LYS A 219 9.43 3.31 1.82
C LYS A 219 8.04 2.74 1.99
N ILE A 220 7.70 1.76 1.16
CA ILE A 220 6.60 0.85 1.40
C ILE A 220 7.13 -0.37 2.14
N ILE A 221 6.50 -0.68 3.25
CA ILE A 221 6.93 -1.74 4.16
C ILE A 221 5.82 -2.76 4.28
N PHE A 222 6.18 -4.04 4.16
CA PHE A 222 5.31 -5.17 4.45
C PHE A 222 5.85 -5.90 5.66
N ASP A 223 5.14 -5.80 6.78
CA ASP A 223 5.38 -6.53 8.01
C ASP A 223 4.50 -7.79 7.97
N ASN A 224 5.08 -8.98 8.00
CA ASN A 224 4.31 -10.23 8.05
C ASN A 224 3.62 -10.39 9.43
N ARG A 225 2.70 -11.35 9.56
CA ARG A 225 1.97 -11.60 10.82
C ARG A 225 2.86 -11.93 12.03
N HIS A 226 4.11 -12.39 11.79
CA HIS A 226 5.06 -12.67 12.87
C HIS A 226 6.04 -11.52 13.14
N HIS A 227 5.94 -10.39 12.45
CA HIS A 227 6.85 -9.25 12.63
C HIS A 227 6.95 -8.83 14.09
N ARG A 228 5.79 -8.69 14.76
CA ARG A 228 5.71 -8.28 16.17
C ARG A 228 6.06 -9.38 17.17
N LEU A 229 6.30 -10.62 16.71
CA LEU A 229 6.70 -11.77 17.52
C LEU A 229 8.19 -12.06 17.44
N SER A 230 8.99 -11.20 16.83
CA SER A 230 10.41 -11.46 16.58
C SER A 230 11.28 -10.19 16.67
N GLY A 231 12.58 -10.41 16.85
CA GLY A 231 13.58 -9.35 16.78
C GLY A 231 13.37 -8.22 17.78
N ALA A 232 13.51 -6.99 17.31
CA ALA A 232 13.41 -5.79 18.15
C ALA A 232 12.00 -5.57 18.74
N ALA A 233 10.96 -6.12 18.10
CA ALA A 233 9.58 -5.96 18.56
C ALA A 233 9.26 -6.74 19.86
N LEU A 234 10.14 -7.66 20.29
CA LEU A 234 10.01 -8.39 21.55
C LEU A 234 10.34 -7.53 22.78
N THR A 235 11.06 -6.44 22.62
CA THR A 235 11.50 -5.58 23.70
C THR A 235 11.06 -4.15 23.48
N SER A 236 10.73 -3.46 24.59
CA SER A 236 10.39 -2.04 24.54
C SER A 236 11.58 -1.21 24.07
N GLN A 237 11.35 -0.35 23.08
CA GLN A 237 12.36 0.55 22.52
C GLN A 237 12.44 1.88 23.29
N ALA A 238 11.37 2.25 23.98
CA ALA A 238 11.29 3.47 24.77
C ALA A 238 10.26 3.34 25.90
N THR A 239 10.53 3.96 27.05
CA THR A 239 9.56 4.07 28.15
C THR A 239 9.13 5.53 28.30
N TYR A 240 7.82 5.76 28.28
CA TYR A 240 7.17 7.05 28.54
C TYR A 240 6.50 6.99 29.91
N SER A 241 6.85 7.91 30.81
CA SER A 241 6.36 7.86 32.18
C SER A 241 6.06 9.26 32.74
N ASP A 242 5.17 9.32 33.73
CA ASP A 242 4.89 10.49 34.56
C ASP A 242 5.70 10.48 35.88
N ALA A 243 6.55 9.48 36.11
CA ALA A 243 7.40 9.40 37.29
C ALA A 243 8.39 10.58 37.37
N ALA A 244 8.67 11.02 38.58
CA ALA A 244 9.63 12.10 38.82
C ALA A 244 11.04 11.67 38.32
N GLY A 245 11.63 12.46 37.42
CA GLY A 245 12.94 12.16 36.85
C GLY A 245 12.92 11.21 35.65
N ALA A 246 11.75 10.83 35.13
CA ALA A 246 11.64 10.02 33.91
C ALA A 246 12.37 10.67 32.73
N ALA A 247 13.13 9.85 32.00
CA ALA A 247 13.89 10.31 30.83
C ALA A 247 13.00 10.83 29.72
N ARG A 248 11.78 10.27 29.58
CA ARG A 248 10.78 10.64 28.56
C ARG A 248 9.43 10.82 29.23
N VAL A 249 8.99 12.06 29.33
CA VAL A 249 7.72 12.40 29.98
C VAL A 249 6.68 12.70 28.90
N TYR A 250 5.54 12.04 28.97
CA TYR A 250 4.39 12.37 28.15
C TYR A 250 3.71 13.67 28.63
N SER A 251 3.00 14.34 27.73
CA SER A 251 2.21 15.54 28.04
C SER A 251 0.72 15.23 28.22
N GLY A 252 0.28 14.08 27.78
CA GLY A 252 -1.09 13.61 27.92
C GLY A 252 -1.27 12.21 27.35
N ILE A 253 -2.14 11.47 28.04
CA ILE A 253 -2.62 10.16 27.61
C ILE A 253 -4.14 10.25 27.51
N ILE A 254 -4.70 9.68 26.47
CA ILE A 254 -6.15 9.47 26.31
C ILE A 254 -6.33 7.98 26.10
N GLN A 255 -7.09 7.36 26.96
CA GLN A 255 -7.55 5.98 26.78
C GLN A 255 -8.82 6.00 25.95
N ASP A 256 -8.85 5.23 24.89
CA ASP A 256 -10.01 5.08 24.03
C ASP A 256 -10.86 3.88 24.49
N ASP A 257 -12.14 3.86 24.10
CA ASP A 257 -13.05 2.77 24.43
C ASP A 257 -12.67 1.51 23.65
N PRO A 258 -12.34 0.38 24.31
CA PRO A 258 -11.95 -0.85 23.64
C PRO A 258 -13.12 -1.61 22.99
N LEU A 259 -14.38 -1.26 23.29
CA LEU A 259 -15.55 -2.00 22.79
C LEU A 259 -15.61 -2.16 21.27
N PRO A 260 -15.27 -1.15 20.43
CA PRO A 260 -15.24 -1.32 18.98
C PRO A 260 -14.20 -2.33 18.48
N GLY A 261 -13.20 -2.65 19.30
CA GLY A 261 -12.13 -3.59 18.97
C GLY A 261 -12.43 -5.05 19.31
N ILE A 262 -13.55 -5.34 19.99
CA ILE A 262 -13.91 -6.72 20.39
C ILE A 262 -14.60 -7.44 19.24
N PHE A 263 -14.07 -8.60 18.87
CA PHE A 263 -14.68 -9.53 17.91
C PHE A 263 -14.60 -10.96 18.44
N ASN A 264 -15.74 -11.60 18.59
CA ASN A 264 -15.89 -12.94 19.16
C ASN A 264 -16.54 -13.95 18.21
N ILE A 265 -16.70 -13.56 16.96
CA ILE A 265 -17.10 -14.42 15.85
C ILE A 265 -16.26 -14.04 14.64
N PHE A 266 -15.45 -14.98 14.15
CA PHE A 266 -14.68 -14.84 12.92
C PHE A 266 -15.28 -15.74 11.85
N SER A 267 -15.60 -15.14 10.70
CA SER A 267 -16.13 -15.85 9.54
C SER A 267 -15.24 -15.53 8.35
N THR A 268 -14.60 -16.56 7.80
CA THR A 268 -13.66 -16.46 6.67
C THR A 268 -14.19 -17.25 5.49
N GLU A 269 -14.18 -16.66 4.32
CA GLU A 269 -14.59 -17.28 3.07
C GLU A 269 -13.33 -17.67 2.27
N ILE A 270 -13.25 -18.95 1.87
CA ILE A 270 -12.14 -19.50 1.09
C ILE A 270 -12.64 -19.73 -0.32
N GLN A 271 -11.94 -19.20 -1.30
CA GLN A 271 -12.22 -19.40 -2.71
C GLN A 271 -11.14 -20.29 -3.33
N THR A 272 -11.54 -21.46 -3.85
CA THR A 272 -10.67 -22.32 -4.65
C THR A 272 -10.96 -22.16 -6.14
N TYR A 273 -10.00 -22.61 -6.97
CA TYR A 273 -10.04 -22.39 -8.40
C TYR A 273 -9.67 -23.66 -9.17
N THR A 274 -10.47 -24.00 -10.16
CA THR A 274 -10.22 -25.14 -11.06
C THR A 274 -9.78 -24.65 -12.43
N THR A 275 -8.75 -25.31 -12.99
CA THR A 275 -8.19 -25.00 -14.31
C THR A 275 -8.80 -25.91 -15.36
N ALA A 276 -9.32 -25.34 -16.44
CA ALA A 276 -9.85 -26.08 -17.60
C ALA A 276 -8.73 -26.55 -18.54
N SER A 277 -9.07 -27.40 -19.48
CA SER A 277 -8.18 -27.71 -20.61
C SER A 277 -8.08 -26.53 -21.58
N VAL A 278 -7.02 -26.49 -22.40
CA VAL A 278 -6.86 -25.46 -23.44
C VAL A 278 -8.06 -25.45 -24.38
N ALA A 279 -8.71 -24.31 -24.50
CA ALA A 279 -9.88 -24.08 -25.34
C ALA A 279 -9.83 -22.72 -26.05
N VAL A 280 -10.74 -22.48 -26.98
CA VAL A 280 -10.98 -21.14 -27.53
C VAL A 280 -11.74 -20.33 -26.47
N LEU A 281 -11.12 -19.27 -25.98
CA LEU A 281 -11.66 -18.42 -24.92
C LEU A 281 -12.30 -17.14 -25.46
N TRP A 282 -11.85 -16.71 -26.65
CA TRP A 282 -12.38 -15.55 -27.33
C TRP A 282 -12.29 -15.72 -28.85
N THR A 283 -13.26 -15.14 -29.55
CA THR A 283 -13.30 -15.14 -31.03
C THR A 283 -13.78 -13.78 -31.51
N LEU A 284 -13.15 -13.26 -32.54
CA LEU A 284 -13.62 -12.06 -33.23
C LEU A 284 -15.03 -12.30 -33.79
N SER A 285 -15.96 -11.43 -33.42
CA SER A 285 -17.39 -11.56 -33.82
C SER A 285 -17.66 -11.13 -35.26
N GLU A 286 -16.81 -10.26 -35.80
CA GLU A 286 -16.93 -9.75 -37.17
C GLU A 286 -16.43 -10.79 -38.17
N SER A 287 -17.27 -11.13 -39.13
CA SER A 287 -16.96 -12.18 -40.11
C SER A 287 -17.74 -11.98 -41.42
N GLY A 288 -17.43 -12.75 -42.45
CA GLY A 288 -18.04 -12.65 -43.75
C GLY A 288 -17.83 -11.29 -44.40
N ALA A 289 -18.89 -10.66 -44.92
CA ALA A 289 -18.80 -9.34 -45.56
C ALA A 289 -18.34 -8.21 -44.61
N ASN A 290 -18.39 -8.44 -43.29
CA ASN A 290 -17.97 -7.49 -42.24
C ASN A 290 -16.56 -7.77 -41.70
N SER A 291 -15.80 -8.70 -42.29
CA SER A 291 -14.44 -8.98 -41.86
C SER A 291 -13.59 -7.70 -41.89
N PRO A 292 -12.91 -7.33 -40.78
CA PRO A 292 -12.16 -6.08 -40.71
C PRO A 292 -10.95 -6.12 -41.64
N ALA A 293 -10.72 -4.99 -42.33
CA ALA A 293 -9.60 -4.82 -43.26
C ALA A 293 -8.45 -4.06 -42.60
N ILE A 294 -7.24 -4.56 -42.79
CA ILE A 294 -6.01 -3.87 -42.41
C ILE A 294 -5.32 -3.38 -43.66
N SER A 295 -5.20 -2.06 -43.84
CA SER A 295 -4.50 -1.46 -44.95
C SER A 295 -3.00 -1.80 -44.95
N PRO A 296 -2.30 -1.75 -46.09
CA PRO A 296 -0.85 -1.96 -46.13
C PRO A 296 -0.09 -1.08 -45.18
N SER A 297 0.87 -1.65 -44.48
CA SER A 297 1.73 -0.99 -43.46
C SER A 297 0.98 -0.42 -42.24
N VAL A 298 -0.27 -0.83 -42.01
CA VAL A 298 -1.07 -0.43 -40.86
C VAL A 298 -1.12 -1.59 -39.86
N ALA A 299 -1.12 -1.24 -38.57
CA ALA A 299 -1.37 -2.17 -37.47
C ALA A 299 -2.75 -1.93 -36.85
N LEU A 300 -3.42 -3.01 -36.43
CA LEU A 300 -4.71 -2.97 -35.75
C LEU A 300 -4.61 -3.86 -34.50
N THR A 301 -5.01 -3.35 -33.35
CA THR A 301 -4.95 -4.08 -32.07
C THR A 301 -6.36 -4.50 -31.65
N TYR A 302 -6.51 -5.77 -31.33
CA TYR A 302 -7.71 -6.37 -30.75
C TYR A 302 -7.45 -6.74 -29.29
N ILE A 303 -8.44 -6.54 -28.43
CA ILE A 303 -8.39 -6.96 -27.03
C ILE A 303 -9.33 -8.15 -26.85
N ALA A 304 -8.73 -9.34 -26.74
CA ALA A 304 -9.45 -10.56 -26.38
C ALA A 304 -9.62 -10.58 -24.87
N ARG A 305 -10.87 -10.64 -24.38
CA ARG A 305 -11.18 -10.68 -22.94
C ARG A 305 -11.84 -12.01 -22.57
N TYR A 306 -11.41 -12.59 -21.43
CA TYR A 306 -12.03 -13.74 -20.82
C TYR A 306 -12.04 -13.57 -19.28
N PRO A 307 -13.18 -13.81 -18.57
CA PRO A 307 -14.43 -14.27 -19.14
C PRO A 307 -15.13 -13.19 -19.97
N THR A 308 -15.89 -13.65 -20.96
CA THR A 308 -16.78 -12.76 -21.72
C THR A 308 -17.87 -12.22 -20.77
N ARG A 309 -18.22 -10.94 -20.88
CA ARG A 309 -19.29 -10.33 -20.06
C ARG A 309 -20.58 -11.17 -20.16
N GLY A 310 -21.11 -11.59 -19.00
CA GLY A 310 -22.35 -12.37 -18.91
C GLY A 310 -22.17 -13.88 -19.07
N SER A 311 -20.94 -14.41 -19.06
CA SER A 311 -20.73 -15.86 -19.01
C SER A 311 -21.20 -16.42 -17.66
N ALA A 312 -22.08 -17.45 -17.72
CA ALA A 312 -22.72 -18.03 -16.53
C ALA A 312 -21.86 -19.05 -15.77
N ASN A 313 -20.58 -19.20 -16.11
CA ASN A 313 -19.80 -20.38 -15.73
C ASN A 313 -18.76 -20.13 -14.64
N ASN A 314 -18.94 -19.16 -13.74
CA ASN A 314 -17.97 -18.81 -12.69
C ASN A 314 -16.52 -18.63 -13.21
N ALA A 315 -16.36 -18.34 -14.49
CA ALA A 315 -15.07 -18.10 -15.11
C ALA A 315 -14.50 -16.78 -14.58
N VAL A 316 -13.24 -16.77 -14.15
CA VAL A 316 -12.64 -15.65 -13.43
C VAL A 316 -11.33 -15.15 -14.04
N GLY A 317 -10.74 -15.90 -14.97
CA GLY A 317 -9.49 -15.50 -15.62
C GLY A 317 -8.88 -16.61 -16.46
N VAL A 318 -7.64 -16.41 -16.86
CA VAL A 318 -6.86 -17.34 -17.70
C VAL A 318 -5.53 -17.66 -17.00
N ASP A 319 -5.29 -18.95 -16.78
CA ASP A 319 -4.04 -19.46 -16.23
C ASP A 319 -2.86 -19.24 -17.21
N ALA A 320 -3.11 -19.59 -18.46
CA ALA A 320 -2.13 -19.40 -19.52
C ALA A 320 -2.80 -19.15 -20.88
N TRP A 321 -2.49 -18.02 -21.50
CA TRP A 321 -2.84 -17.74 -22.88
C TRP A 321 -1.90 -18.45 -23.83
N THR A 322 -2.46 -19.16 -24.81
CA THR A 322 -1.71 -19.70 -25.95
C THR A 322 -1.33 -18.56 -26.89
N THR A 323 -0.10 -18.50 -27.35
CA THR A 323 0.30 -17.50 -28.36
C THR A 323 -0.50 -17.73 -29.65
N VAL A 324 -1.06 -16.65 -30.19
CA VAL A 324 -1.85 -16.70 -31.44
C VAL A 324 -0.97 -17.21 -32.56
N ALA A 325 -1.37 -18.34 -33.14
CA ALA A 325 -0.66 -18.99 -34.24
C ALA A 325 -1.28 -18.63 -35.58
N SER A 326 -0.44 -18.24 -36.55
CA SER A 326 -0.81 -18.05 -37.93
C SER A 326 -1.48 -19.33 -38.47
N THR A 327 -2.51 -19.19 -39.27
CA THR A 327 -3.37 -20.22 -39.83
C THR A 327 -4.29 -20.96 -38.87
N THR A 328 -3.83 -21.26 -37.68
CA THR A 328 -4.64 -21.92 -36.64
C THR A 328 -5.59 -20.96 -35.96
N ASP A 329 -5.11 -19.80 -35.53
CA ASP A 329 -5.83 -18.83 -34.73
C ASP A 329 -6.15 -17.55 -35.51
N MET A 330 -5.37 -17.23 -36.53
CA MET A 330 -5.56 -16.06 -37.38
C MET A 330 -5.50 -16.49 -38.84
N VAL A 331 -6.46 -16.03 -39.65
CA VAL A 331 -6.51 -16.18 -41.12
C VAL A 331 -6.88 -14.85 -41.75
N ALA A 332 -6.14 -14.46 -42.76
CA ALA A 332 -6.40 -13.26 -43.55
C ALA A 332 -6.50 -13.57 -45.06
N ASN A 333 -7.39 -12.87 -45.75
CA ASN A 333 -7.60 -13.02 -47.17
C ASN A 333 -7.67 -11.66 -47.89
N ALA A 334 -7.55 -11.67 -49.20
CA ALA A 334 -7.67 -10.48 -50.05
C ALA A 334 -9.12 -9.95 -50.19
N ALA A 335 -10.11 -10.74 -49.78
CA ALA A 335 -11.53 -10.35 -49.78
C ALA A 335 -12.20 -10.64 -48.45
N ALA A 336 -13.18 -9.82 -48.04
CA ALA A 336 -13.86 -9.89 -46.76
C ALA A 336 -14.62 -11.20 -46.54
N ASP A 337 -15.19 -11.79 -47.60
CA ASP A 337 -15.93 -13.05 -47.56
C ASP A 337 -15.05 -14.30 -47.48
N GLY A 338 -13.71 -14.12 -47.37
CA GLY A 338 -12.74 -15.22 -47.34
C GLY A 338 -12.40 -15.78 -48.72
N SER A 339 -12.96 -15.24 -49.79
CA SER A 339 -12.55 -15.54 -51.16
C SER A 339 -11.28 -14.76 -51.53
N GLY A 340 -10.58 -15.14 -52.55
CA GLY A 340 -9.38 -14.49 -53.02
C GLY A 340 -8.09 -15.07 -52.43
N THR A 341 -6.99 -14.38 -52.64
CA THR A 341 -5.66 -14.84 -52.23
C THR A 341 -5.52 -14.88 -50.72
N ASN A 342 -4.91 -15.94 -50.19
CA ASN A 342 -4.58 -16.06 -48.78
C ASN A 342 -3.45 -15.09 -48.44
N MET A 343 -3.72 -14.14 -47.52
CA MET A 343 -2.84 -13.08 -47.06
C MET A 343 -2.26 -13.36 -45.67
N THR A 344 -2.52 -14.55 -45.10
CA THR A 344 -2.16 -14.88 -43.70
C THR A 344 -0.68 -14.74 -43.45
N SER A 345 0.19 -15.05 -44.42
CA SER A 345 1.66 -14.90 -44.30
C SER A 345 2.15 -13.44 -44.27
N ASP A 346 1.34 -12.54 -44.82
CA ASP A 346 1.68 -11.11 -44.90
C ASP A 346 1.25 -10.33 -43.67
N VAL A 347 0.52 -10.98 -42.74
CA VAL A 347 0.10 -10.36 -41.48
C VAL A 347 1.01 -10.80 -40.35
N GLY A 348 1.79 -9.84 -39.81
CA GLY A 348 2.57 -10.01 -38.62
C GLY A 348 1.69 -10.01 -37.36
N ILE A 349 2.02 -10.87 -36.38
CA ILE A 349 1.26 -11.03 -35.15
C ILE A 349 2.20 -10.71 -33.98
N SER A 350 1.80 -9.80 -33.08
CA SER A 350 2.38 -9.62 -31.75
C SER A 350 1.30 -9.68 -30.69
N VAL A 351 1.62 -10.21 -29.52
CA VAL A 351 0.67 -10.38 -28.42
C VAL A 351 1.27 -9.91 -27.11
N SER A 352 0.45 -9.21 -26.30
CA SER A 352 0.66 -8.96 -24.89
C SER A 352 -0.40 -9.70 -24.09
N LYS A 353 -0.01 -10.35 -22.99
CA LYS A 353 -0.86 -11.27 -22.22
C LYS A 353 -0.99 -10.77 -20.80
N SER A 354 -2.24 -10.67 -20.35
CA SER A 354 -2.64 -10.38 -18.97
C SER A 354 -3.45 -11.55 -18.42
N SER A 355 -3.94 -11.46 -17.19
CA SER A 355 -4.71 -12.54 -16.54
C SER A 355 -6.11 -12.73 -17.09
N GLU A 356 -6.73 -11.68 -17.64
CA GLU A 356 -8.08 -11.72 -18.21
C GLU A 356 -8.11 -11.27 -19.65
N THR A 357 -7.04 -10.62 -20.13
CA THR A 357 -6.99 -10.04 -21.45
C THR A 357 -5.76 -10.51 -22.23
N MET A 358 -5.90 -10.54 -23.54
CA MET A 358 -4.78 -10.64 -24.48
C MET A 358 -4.93 -9.54 -25.52
N GLU A 359 -3.95 -8.66 -25.62
CA GLU A 359 -3.84 -7.73 -26.72
C GLU A 359 -3.19 -8.44 -27.92
N ILE A 360 -3.87 -8.41 -29.05
CA ILE A 360 -3.41 -9.02 -30.29
C ILE A 360 -3.24 -7.91 -31.31
N THR A 361 -2.01 -7.56 -31.63
CA THR A 361 -1.69 -6.58 -32.68
C THR A 361 -1.35 -7.30 -33.96
N LEU A 362 -2.13 -7.01 -34.99
CA LEU A 362 -1.96 -7.52 -36.34
C LEU A 362 -1.43 -6.42 -37.24
N THR A 363 -0.30 -6.64 -37.93
CA THR A 363 0.34 -5.68 -38.85
C THR A 363 0.34 -6.23 -40.26
N ASN A 364 -0.31 -5.53 -41.20
CA ASN A 364 -0.25 -5.92 -42.60
C ASN A 364 1.07 -5.47 -43.24
N ASN A 365 1.96 -6.40 -43.50
CA ASN A 365 3.26 -6.18 -44.16
C ASN A 365 3.16 -6.34 -45.70
N GLY A 366 1.96 -6.71 -46.21
CA GLY A 366 1.68 -6.86 -47.64
C GLY A 366 1.44 -5.51 -48.34
N SER A 367 1.23 -5.57 -49.64
CA SER A 367 1.00 -4.41 -50.51
C SER A 367 -0.49 -4.10 -50.80
N VAL A 368 -1.38 -4.97 -50.34
CA VAL A 368 -2.83 -4.84 -50.52
C VAL A 368 -3.56 -4.99 -49.18
N PRO A 369 -4.81 -4.52 -49.03
CA PRO A 369 -5.58 -4.71 -47.80
C PRO A 369 -5.73 -6.19 -47.48
N ALA A 370 -5.53 -6.54 -46.18
CA ALA A 370 -5.74 -7.89 -45.65
C ALA A 370 -7.02 -7.90 -44.81
N TYR A 371 -7.99 -8.74 -45.16
CA TYR A 371 -9.22 -8.92 -44.40
C TYR A 371 -9.07 -10.07 -43.43
N ILE A 372 -9.28 -9.79 -42.12
CA ILE A 372 -9.17 -10.80 -41.08
C ILE A 372 -10.45 -11.62 -41.02
N THR A 373 -10.40 -12.79 -41.60
CA THR A 373 -11.56 -13.70 -41.73
C THR A 373 -11.68 -14.68 -40.56
N LYS A 374 -10.63 -14.85 -39.80
CA LYS A 374 -10.60 -15.59 -38.53
C LYS A 374 -9.62 -14.94 -37.56
N LEU A 375 -10.05 -14.71 -36.36
CA LEU A 375 -9.17 -14.37 -35.24
C LEU A 375 -9.77 -14.95 -33.96
N GLN A 376 -8.99 -15.75 -33.24
CA GLN A 376 -9.38 -16.34 -31.97
C GLN A 376 -8.19 -16.32 -31.00
N ALA A 377 -8.50 -16.26 -29.69
CA ALA A 377 -7.54 -16.44 -28.61
C ALA A 377 -7.85 -17.73 -27.86
N ARG A 378 -6.85 -18.58 -27.73
CA ARG A 378 -6.93 -19.83 -26.97
C ARG A 378 -6.16 -19.72 -25.66
N GLY A 379 -6.56 -20.48 -24.68
CA GLY A 379 -5.89 -20.53 -23.37
C GLY A 379 -6.53 -21.53 -22.44
N THR A 380 -6.00 -21.58 -21.24
CA THR A 380 -6.46 -22.39 -20.14
C THR A 380 -7.29 -21.52 -19.20
N GLY A 381 -8.61 -21.60 -19.31
CA GLY A 381 -9.52 -20.81 -18.47
C GLY A 381 -9.53 -21.29 -17.02
N ILE A 382 -9.81 -20.38 -16.10
CA ILE A 382 -9.97 -20.64 -14.66
C ILE A 382 -11.43 -20.40 -14.28
N THR A 383 -11.98 -21.31 -13.50
CA THR A 383 -13.30 -21.18 -12.87
C THR A 383 -13.14 -21.11 -11.36
N ALA A 384 -13.92 -20.23 -10.73
CA ALA A 384 -14.06 -20.21 -9.29
C ALA A 384 -14.98 -21.37 -8.86
N ASP A 385 -14.55 -22.16 -7.90
CA ASP A 385 -15.40 -23.17 -7.27
C ASP A 385 -16.37 -22.50 -6.29
N ASP A 386 -17.34 -23.24 -5.76
CA ASP A 386 -18.23 -22.71 -4.74
C ASP A 386 -17.42 -22.38 -3.46
N PRO A 387 -17.52 -21.17 -2.90
CA PRO A 387 -16.73 -20.78 -1.75
C PRO A 387 -17.12 -21.58 -0.49
N ALA A 388 -16.13 -21.95 0.29
CA ALA A 388 -16.33 -22.55 1.61
C ALA A 388 -16.22 -21.48 2.69
N THR A 389 -17.17 -21.46 3.65
CA THR A 389 -17.15 -20.52 4.78
C THR A 389 -16.72 -21.27 6.04
N ILE A 390 -15.67 -20.79 6.68
CA ILE A 390 -15.23 -21.24 8.01
C ILE A 390 -15.69 -20.21 9.04
N LYS A 391 -16.21 -20.70 10.16
CA LYS A 391 -16.65 -19.85 11.27
C LYS A 391 -16.09 -20.38 12.58
N VAL A 392 -15.46 -19.50 13.36
CA VAL A 392 -15.02 -19.74 14.73
C VAL A 392 -15.69 -18.73 15.65
N GLU A 393 -16.10 -19.15 16.85
CA GLU A 393 -16.78 -18.29 17.81
C GLU A 393 -16.40 -18.62 19.25
N ASP A 394 -16.29 -17.58 20.10
CA ASP A 394 -16.10 -17.70 21.55
C ASP A 394 -17.39 -17.33 22.29
N THR A 395 -18.05 -18.36 22.86
CA THR A 395 -19.34 -18.22 23.55
C THR A 395 -19.23 -17.51 24.89
N THR A 396 -18.06 -17.55 25.53
CA THR A 396 -17.82 -16.83 26.80
C THR A 396 -17.80 -15.34 26.56
N SER A 397 -16.99 -14.89 25.60
CA SER A 397 -16.95 -13.48 25.20
C SER A 397 -18.31 -12.98 24.68
N GLN A 398 -19.08 -13.84 23.97
CA GLN A 398 -20.44 -13.49 23.53
C GLN A 398 -21.40 -13.27 24.70
N THR A 399 -21.21 -13.97 25.81
CA THR A 399 -22.04 -13.79 27.00
C THR A 399 -21.76 -12.44 27.65
N ASP A 400 -20.50 -12.01 27.69
CA ASP A 400 -20.07 -10.80 28.37
C ASP A 400 -20.27 -9.53 27.50
N PHE A 401 -20.01 -9.62 26.19
CA PHE A 401 -19.96 -8.45 25.28
C PHE A 401 -20.98 -8.50 24.14
N GLY A 402 -21.83 -9.54 24.09
CA GLY A 402 -22.75 -9.78 22.98
C GLY A 402 -22.03 -10.32 21.72
N LYS A 403 -22.82 -10.71 20.72
CA LYS A 403 -22.30 -11.24 19.45
C LYS A 403 -21.67 -10.13 18.60
N ARG A 404 -20.39 -10.27 18.28
CA ARG A 404 -19.61 -9.32 17.50
C ARG A 404 -18.85 -10.08 16.41
N THR A 405 -19.36 -9.97 15.19
CA THR A 405 -18.82 -10.70 14.03
C THR A 405 -17.82 -9.83 13.28
N TRP A 406 -16.65 -10.40 12.99
CA TRP A 406 -15.72 -9.90 12.00
C TRP A 406 -15.92 -10.68 10.69
N PRO A 407 -16.58 -10.09 9.69
CA PRO A 407 -16.69 -10.72 8.38
C PRO A 407 -15.40 -10.48 7.59
N SER A 408 -14.55 -11.46 7.52
CA SER A 408 -13.34 -11.39 6.70
C SER A 408 -13.54 -12.14 5.39
N LYS A 409 -13.20 -11.48 4.30
CA LYS A 409 -13.00 -12.11 2.99
C LYS A 409 -11.51 -12.19 2.75
N THR A 410 -10.97 -13.38 2.88
CA THR A 410 -9.55 -13.68 2.60
C THR A 410 -9.47 -14.61 1.38
N PRO A 411 -9.79 -14.11 0.17
CA PRO A 411 -10.02 -14.96 -1.01
C PRO A 411 -8.75 -15.71 -1.46
N TRP A 412 -7.61 -15.36 -0.88
CA TRP A 412 -6.30 -15.91 -1.24
C TRP A 412 -5.75 -16.91 -0.22
N ILE A 413 -6.46 -17.20 0.87
CA ILE A 413 -6.09 -18.30 1.77
C ILE A 413 -6.32 -19.62 1.04
N PRO A 414 -5.28 -20.50 0.95
CA PRO A 414 -5.32 -21.65 0.03
C PRO A 414 -6.14 -22.83 0.55
N THR A 415 -6.28 -22.99 1.88
CA THR A 415 -6.87 -24.20 2.47
C THR A 415 -7.81 -23.89 3.63
N THR A 416 -8.77 -24.80 3.85
CA THR A 416 -9.68 -24.76 5.00
C THR A 416 -8.93 -24.80 6.35
N LEU A 417 -7.84 -25.58 6.42
CA LEU A 417 -7.05 -25.69 7.66
C LEU A 417 -6.37 -24.36 7.99
N GLU A 418 -5.74 -23.71 7.02
CA GLU A 418 -5.10 -22.40 7.22
C GLU A 418 -6.12 -21.32 7.58
N ALA A 419 -7.31 -21.37 6.99
CA ALA A 419 -8.38 -20.44 7.34
C ALA A 419 -8.91 -20.65 8.77
N LEU A 420 -8.96 -21.91 9.22
CA LEU A 420 -9.32 -22.24 10.61
C LEU A 420 -8.27 -21.71 11.58
N ASP A 421 -6.99 -21.99 11.31
CA ASP A 421 -5.88 -21.52 12.15
C ASP A 421 -5.84 -19.97 12.18
N TRP A 422 -6.09 -19.31 11.04
CA TRP A 422 -6.23 -17.85 10.97
C TRP A 422 -7.37 -17.33 11.84
N ALA A 423 -8.53 -17.98 11.79
CA ALA A 423 -9.70 -17.57 12.58
C ALA A 423 -9.50 -17.79 14.07
N ASP A 424 -8.91 -18.94 14.46
CA ASP A 424 -8.58 -19.28 15.85
C ASP A 424 -7.53 -18.33 16.43
N TYR A 425 -6.52 -17.96 15.65
CA TYR A 425 -5.51 -16.98 16.06
C TYR A 425 -6.15 -15.62 16.33
N ASN A 426 -6.96 -15.12 15.40
CA ASN A 426 -7.59 -13.81 15.54
C ASN A 426 -8.61 -13.76 16.67
N ILE A 427 -9.46 -14.79 16.83
CA ILE A 427 -10.42 -14.80 17.94
C ILE A 427 -9.69 -14.80 19.30
N GLY A 428 -8.59 -15.51 19.39
CA GLY A 428 -7.77 -15.51 20.61
C GLY A 428 -7.22 -14.13 20.98
N ILE A 429 -6.99 -13.26 20.03
CA ILE A 429 -6.50 -11.88 20.25
C ILE A 429 -7.66 -10.92 20.55
N PHE A 430 -8.73 -10.96 19.74
CA PHE A 430 -9.72 -9.89 19.69
C PHE A 430 -11.03 -10.18 20.44
N LYS A 431 -11.16 -11.33 21.09
CA LYS A 431 -12.38 -11.70 21.82
C LYS A 431 -12.61 -10.91 23.12
N ASP A 432 -11.54 -10.38 23.70
CA ASP A 432 -11.56 -9.65 24.96
C ASP A 432 -11.17 -8.18 24.74
N PRO A 433 -11.56 -7.25 25.64
CA PRO A 433 -11.17 -5.85 25.55
C PRO A 433 -9.65 -5.69 25.65
N SER A 434 -9.06 -4.91 24.76
CA SER A 434 -7.65 -4.53 24.84
C SER A 434 -7.50 -3.02 24.98
N ALA A 435 -6.41 -2.59 25.62
CA ALA A 435 -6.15 -1.18 25.86
C ALA A 435 -5.72 -0.47 24.58
N VAL A 436 -6.38 0.63 24.25
CA VAL A 436 -6.02 1.53 23.17
C VAL A 436 -5.65 2.88 23.75
N LEU A 437 -4.45 3.36 23.50
CA LEU A 437 -3.97 4.62 24.04
C LEU A 437 -3.60 5.61 22.95
N LYS A 438 -3.84 6.89 23.24
CA LYS A 438 -3.32 8.01 22.48
C LYS A 438 -2.35 8.79 23.37
N LEU A 439 -1.06 8.64 23.10
CA LEU A 439 0.00 9.27 23.88
C LEU A 439 0.52 10.51 23.15
N SER A 440 0.63 11.63 23.85
CA SER A 440 1.22 12.86 23.31
C SER A 440 2.41 13.30 24.15
N TYR A 441 3.46 13.83 23.49
CA TYR A 441 4.61 14.44 24.16
C TYR A 441 5.22 15.59 23.35
N TRP A 442 6.08 16.38 23.99
CA TRP A 442 6.81 17.45 23.33
C TRP A 442 8.22 16.97 22.96
N ALA A 443 8.47 16.77 21.65
CA ALA A 443 9.74 16.25 21.16
C ALA A 443 10.93 17.14 21.53
N ASN A 444 10.77 18.45 21.50
CA ASN A 444 11.84 19.40 21.81
C ASN A 444 11.90 19.84 23.29
N ARG A 445 11.30 19.06 24.19
CA ARG A 445 11.43 19.27 25.63
C ARG A 445 12.88 19.10 26.08
N ASP A 446 13.53 18.02 25.68
CA ASP A 446 14.90 17.63 25.95
C ASP A 446 15.49 16.79 24.80
N THR A 447 16.80 16.48 24.90
CA THR A 447 17.51 15.71 23.88
C THR A 447 16.98 14.28 23.74
N ASN A 448 16.60 13.63 24.83
CA ASN A 448 16.06 12.27 24.80
C ASN A 448 14.73 12.22 24.05
N SER A 449 13.81 13.13 24.37
CA SER A 449 12.51 13.23 23.69
C SER A 449 12.67 13.54 22.20
N LEU A 450 13.67 14.36 21.83
CA LEU A 450 13.95 14.69 20.44
C LEU A 450 14.52 13.50 19.67
N ASN A 451 15.47 12.78 20.25
CA ASN A 451 16.03 11.57 19.65
C ASN A 451 14.95 10.49 19.46
N GLU A 452 14.10 10.27 20.47
CA GLU A 452 13.00 9.32 20.35
C GLU A 452 12.06 9.65 19.19
N MET A 453 11.73 10.92 18.98
CA MET A 453 10.91 11.34 17.85
C MET A 453 11.58 11.02 16.51
N LEU A 454 12.92 11.13 16.44
CA LEU A 454 13.69 10.80 15.24
C LEU A 454 13.85 9.29 15.04
N ASP A 455 13.95 8.51 16.12
CA ASP A 455 14.19 7.07 16.07
C ASP A 455 12.90 6.26 15.81
N ARG A 456 11.79 6.61 16.51
CA ARG A 456 10.57 5.79 16.52
C ARG A 456 9.88 5.72 15.15
N ASP A 457 9.31 4.54 14.87
CA ASP A 457 8.48 4.29 13.70
C ASP A 457 7.29 3.39 14.08
N ILE A 458 6.41 3.14 13.13
CA ILE A 458 5.25 2.25 13.28
C ILE A 458 5.72 0.81 13.50
N SER A 459 4.92 0.02 14.22
CA SER A 459 5.19 -1.36 14.64
C SER A 459 6.28 -1.50 15.72
N GLU A 460 6.90 -0.42 16.16
CA GLU A 460 7.83 -0.47 17.29
C GLU A 460 7.11 -0.55 18.63
N ARG A 461 7.71 -1.29 19.58
CA ARG A 461 7.17 -1.51 20.92
C ARG A 461 7.66 -0.44 21.89
N VAL A 462 6.74 0.15 22.65
CA VAL A 462 7.03 1.17 23.66
C VAL A 462 6.30 0.85 24.96
N THR A 463 6.92 1.18 26.10
CA THR A 463 6.30 1.05 27.43
C THR A 463 5.65 2.37 27.84
N VAL A 464 4.46 2.33 28.36
CA VAL A 464 3.76 3.48 28.95
C VAL A 464 3.52 3.22 30.43
N VAL A 465 3.99 4.15 31.28
CA VAL A 465 3.84 4.07 32.74
C VAL A 465 3.11 5.32 33.22
N ALA A 466 1.93 5.15 33.81
CA ALA A 466 1.09 6.21 34.35
C ALA A 466 0.73 5.89 35.80
N GLU A 467 1.74 5.91 36.68
CA GLU A 467 1.61 5.55 38.11
C GLU A 467 1.06 6.67 38.96
N ASN A 468 1.37 7.93 38.63
CA ASN A 468 0.98 9.08 39.43
C ASN A 468 -0.44 9.57 39.18
N ASN A 469 -1.09 9.03 38.15
CA ASN A 469 -2.49 9.31 37.82
C ASN A 469 -3.34 8.09 38.19
N ALA A 470 -3.86 8.09 39.42
CA ALA A 470 -4.62 6.97 40.00
C ALA A 470 -5.80 6.47 39.13
N ASP A 471 -6.26 7.30 38.19
CA ASP A 471 -7.41 6.98 37.35
C ASP A 471 -7.08 6.07 36.16
N LEU A 472 -5.81 5.97 35.74
CA LEU A 472 -5.41 5.17 34.56
C LEU A 472 -4.66 3.87 34.94
N SER A 473 -3.79 3.89 35.96
CA SER A 473 -3.00 2.70 36.42
C SER A 473 -2.40 1.88 35.26
N VAL A 474 -1.74 2.56 34.31
CA VAL A 474 -1.12 1.92 33.15
C VAL A 474 0.36 1.67 33.43
N ASP A 475 0.79 0.43 33.32
CA ASP A 475 2.21 0.02 33.29
C ASP A 475 2.33 -1.18 32.35
N GLN A 476 2.39 -0.91 31.05
CA GLN A 476 2.42 -1.96 30.04
C GLN A 476 3.02 -1.51 28.71
N ASP A 477 3.26 -2.47 27.85
CA ASP A 477 3.84 -2.26 26.53
C ASP A 477 2.76 -2.12 25.46
N PHE A 478 3.04 -1.31 24.46
CA PHE A 478 2.18 -1.00 23.33
C PHE A 478 2.98 -1.01 22.04
N PHE A 479 2.29 -1.27 20.92
CA PHE A 479 2.81 -1.04 19.56
C PHE A 479 2.33 0.30 19.00
N ILE A 480 3.22 1.00 18.30
CA ILE A 480 2.89 2.24 17.60
C ILE A 480 2.15 1.90 16.31
N GLU A 481 0.90 2.36 16.19
CA GLU A 481 0.04 2.15 15.01
C GLU A 481 0.01 3.35 14.08
N ALA A 482 0.13 4.55 14.63
CA ALA A 482 0.21 5.77 13.84
C ALA A 482 1.02 6.84 14.56
N VAL A 483 1.64 7.69 13.77
CA VAL A 483 2.44 8.84 14.24
C VAL A 483 1.88 10.12 13.64
N SER A 484 1.72 11.14 14.47
CA SER A 484 1.33 12.48 14.05
C SER A 484 2.27 13.53 14.65
N HIS A 485 2.75 14.42 13.82
CA HIS A 485 3.63 15.54 14.21
C HIS A 485 2.93 16.87 13.98
N GLN A 486 3.09 17.77 14.93
CA GLN A 486 2.65 19.16 14.83
C GLN A 486 3.78 20.09 15.26
N ILE A 487 4.34 20.82 14.30
CA ILE A 487 5.41 21.80 14.53
C ILE A 487 4.84 23.20 14.29
N SER A 488 4.85 24.03 15.33
CA SER A 488 4.36 25.39 15.28
C SER A 488 5.45 26.39 14.88
N ALA A 489 5.06 27.62 14.53
CA ALA A 489 5.97 28.70 14.12
C ALA A 489 7.06 29.02 15.15
N ASN A 490 6.77 28.85 16.45
CA ASN A 490 7.72 29.00 17.54
C ASN A 490 8.58 27.74 17.78
N ARG A 491 8.58 26.79 16.82
CA ARG A 491 9.32 25.54 16.83
C ARG A 491 8.95 24.57 17.97
N LEU A 492 7.79 24.73 18.59
CA LEU A 492 7.27 23.70 19.49
C LEU A 492 6.81 22.51 18.63
N HIS A 493 7.30 21.32 18.99
CA HIS A 493 7.00 20.09 18.28
C HIS A 493 6.25 19.12 19.20
N LYS A 494 4.96 18.97 18.93
CA LYS A 494 4.12 17.97 19.59
C LYS A 494 4.10 16.70 18.72
N VAL A 495 4.35 15.57 19.35
CA VAL A 495 4.19 14.23 18.74
C VAL A 495 3.03 13.53 19.41
N THR A 496 2.26 12.81 18.62
CA THR A 496 1.17 11.98 19.13
C THR A 496 1.25 10.60 18.49
N TYR A 497 1.30 9.57 19.33
CA TYR A 497 1.22 8.17 18.93
C TYR A 497 -0.18 7.63 19.17
N LEU A 498 -0.67 6.83 18.24
CA LEU A 498 -1.79 5.94 18.44
C LEU A 498 -1.22 4.56 18.74
N LEU A 499 -1.63 3.96 19.86
CA LEU A 499 -1.00 2.79 20.44
C LEU A 499 -2.01 1.66 20.62
N SER A 500 -1.64 0.42 20.24
CA SER A 500 -2.36 -0.82 20.52
C SER A 500 -1.63 -1.65 21.58
N ASP A 501 -2.37 -2.45 22.33
CA ASP A 501 -1.83 -3.28 23.41
C ASP A 501 -0.86 -4.35 22.86
N ALA A 502 0.35 -4.41 23.43
CA ALA A 502 1.31 -5.44 23.06
C ALA A 502 1.03 -6.78 23.75
N ALA A 503 0.18 -6.82 24.79
CA ALA A 503 -0.22 -8.05 25.46
C ALA A 503 -0.99 -8.99 24.53
N GLU A 504 -1.68 -8.46 23.49
CA GLU A 504 -2.33 -9.24 22.44
C GLU A 504 -1.40 -10.29 21.79
N PHE A 505 -0.08 -10.03 21.80
CA PHE A 505 0.96 -10.89 21.21
C PHE A 505 1.79 -11.63 22.26
N SER A 506 1.59 -11.40 23.57
CA SER A 506 2.43 -11.95 24.65
C SER A 506 2.28 -13.46 24.84
N ASP A 507 1.12 -14.00 24.48
CA ASP A 507 0.80 -15.43 24.64
C ASP A 507 1.38 -16.32 23.53
N SER A 508 2.09 -15.74 22.58
CA SER A 508 2.73 -16.53 21.51
C SER A 508 3.99 -17.23 22.03
N TRP A 509 4.14 -18.49 21.65
CA TRP A 509 5.31 -19.27 22.00
C TRP A 509 6.55 -18.81 21.23
N VAL A 510 7.59 -18.45 21.97
CA VAL A 510 8.88 -18.03 21.39
C VAL A 510 9.94 -19.08 21.75
N LEU A 511 10.61 -19.62 20.72
CA LEU A 511 11.66 -20.64 20.89
C LEU A 511 12.76 -20.17 21.85
N ASN A 512 13.12 -21.01 22.79
CA ASN A 512 14.10 -20.76 23.86
C ASN A 512 13.72 -19.66 24.89
N THR A 513 12.50 -19.11 24.83
CA THR A 513 12.05 -18.04 25.72
C THR A 513 10.84 -18.44 26.53
N SER A 514 9.89 -19.14 25.96
CA SER A 514 8.64 -19.51 26.62
C SER A 514 8.39 -21.01 26.66
N ALA A 515 7.67 -21.49 27.69
CA ALA A 515 7.29 -22.89 27.84
C ALA A 515 5.97 -23.14 27.09
N LEU A 516 5.95 -24.17 26.23
CA LEU A 516 4.73 -24.63 25.57
C LEU A 516 3.83 -25.35 26.59
N GLY A 517 2.59 -24.95 26.70
CA GLY A 517 1.62 -25.82 27.34
C GLY A 517 0.63 -25.25 28.34
N THR A 518 0.83 -24.09 28.95
CA THR A 518 -0.14 -23.53 29.93
C THR A 518 -0.48 -22.06 29.73
N SER A 519 0.42 -21.30 29.11
CA SER A 519 0.26 -19.86 28.93
C SER A 519 0.63 -19.37 27.53
N THR A 520 1.12 -20.25 26.66
CA THR A 520 1.56 -19.87 25.31
C THR A 520 0.95 -20.78 24.25
N ARG A 521 0.60 -20.18 23.13
CA ARG A 521 0.09 -20.84 21.92
C ARG A 521 1.11 -20.71 20.79
N LEU A 522 1.09 -21.63 19.85
CA LEU A 522 1.85 -21.48 18.62
C LEU A 522 1.30 -20.29 17.83
N ALA A 523 2.19 -19.43 17.37
CA ALA A 523 1.78 -18.41 16.40
C ALA A 523 1.39 -19.11 15.09
N TYR A 524 0.26 -18.68 14.55
CA TYR A 524 -0.27 -19.15 13.27
C TYR A 524 0.66 -18.74 12.10
#